data_bec610a202574926bc4a27a0a341a08d
#
_entry.id   bec610a202574926bc4a27a0a341a08d
#
_cell.length_a   1.000
_cell.length_b   1.000
_cell.length_c   1.000
_cell.angle_alpha   90.00
_cell.angle_beta   90.00
_cell.angle_gamma   90.00
#
_symmetry.space_group_name_H-M   'P 1'
#
loop_
_entity.id
_entity.type
_entity.pdbx_description
1 polymer ?
#
loop_
_entity_poly.entity_id
_entity_poly.type
_entity_poly.pdbx_seq_one_letter_code
_entity_poly.pdbx_strand_id
1 'polypeptide(L)'
;MKSVNRMVRQSLQVITAALLCALLLLPSEALAIYPSGGGLPDIGLDRSLQGSDQATEAFKEKYPFYERDEDGKPITKEFVKYDLSNYDLSGLDLRGALFSVATLKRADLEGANLEGSIAYATHFEEANLTNVNFRDSVLTKSFFMATTIDGADFSGAIIDDPQREAMCSRAAGVNPVTGVETYDSLDCLSLNIRPGKS
;
A
#
# COMPACT_ATOMS: atom_id res chain seq x y z
N MET A 1 -50.97 -44.46 -14.70
CA MET A 1 -50.33 -43.59 -13.67
C MET A 1 -48.94 -44.04 -13.16
N LYS A 2 -48.45 -45.26 -13.45
CA LYS A 2 -47.12 -45.74 -12.99
C LYS A 2 -45.97 -45.40 -13.94
N SER A 3 -46.22 -45.01 -15.18
CA SER A 3 -45.19 -44.70 -16.19
C SER A 3 -44.59 -43.29 -16.04
N VAL A 4 -45.39 -42.31 -15.68
CA VAL A 4 -44.99 -40.90 -15.57
C VAL A 4 -44.01 -40.66 -14.41
N ASN A 5 -44.18 -41.36 -13.31
CA ASN A 5 -43.28 -41.25 -12.13
C ASN A 5 -41.86 -41.78 -12.39
N ARG A 6 -41.68 -42.68 -13.36
CA ARG A 6 -40.36 -43.23 -13.69
C ARG A 6 -39.53 -42.26 -14.53
N MET A 7 -40.18 -41.55 -15.46
CA MET A 7 -39.50 -40.53 -16.26
C MET A 7 -39.08 -39.30 -15.46
N VAL A 8 -39.93 -38.84 -14.54
CA VAL A 8 -39.59 -37.69 -13.66
C VAL A 8 -38.45 -38.02 -12.72
N ARG A 9 -38.36 -39.24 -12.20
CA ARG A 9 -37.23 -39.67 -11.34
C ARG A 9 -35.94 -39.80 -12.13
N GLN A 10 -35.95 -40.24 -13.39
CA GLN A 10 -34.74 -40.32 -14.20
C GLN A 10 -34.23 -38.94 -14.62
N SER A 11 -35.12 -38.00 -14.95
CA SER A 11 -34.71 -36.62 -15.27
C SER A 11 -34.14 -35.89 -14.05
N LEU A 12 -34.68 -36.12 -12.83
CA LEU A 12 -34.14 -35.52 -11.61
C LEU A 12 -32.73 -36.05 -11.25
N GLN A 13 -32.48 -37.35 -11.50
CA GLN A 13 -31.15 -37.94 -11.22
C GLN A 13 -30.08 -37.45 -12.23
N VAL A 14 -30.44 -37.20 -13.46
CA VAL A 14 -29.53 -36.67 -14.48
C VAL A 14 -29.19 -35.22 -14.19
N ILE A 15 -30.15 -34.41 -13.73
CA ILE A 15 -29.94 -33.01 -13.38
C ILE A 15 -29.06 -32.88 -12.10
N THR A 16 -29.26 -33.74 -11.10
CA THR A 16 -28.42 -33.74 -9.90
C THR A 16 -26.98 -34.21 -10.18
N ALA A 17 -26.80 -35.19 -11.05
CA ALA A 17 -25.47 -35.64 -11.46
C ALA A 17 -24.72 -34.58 -12.30
N ALA A 18 -25.42 -33.85 -13.19
CA ALA A 18 -24.85 -32.77 -13.97
C ALA A 18 -24.45 -31.56 -13.09
N LEU A 19 -25.25 -31.22 -12.07
CA LEU A 19 -24.89 -30.17 -11.11
C LEU A 19 -23.71 -30.58 -10.21
N LEU A 20 -23.61 -31.85 -9.81
CA LEU A 20 -22.43 -32.33 -9.06
C LEU A 20 -21.15 -32.35 -9.89
N CYS A 21 -21.22 -32.71 -11.18
CA CYS A 21 -20.10 -32.65 -12.10
C CYS A 21 -19.65 -31.20 -12.38
N ALA A 22 -20.60 -30.26 -12.49
CA ALA A 22 -20.28 -28.83 -12.67
C ALA A 22 -19.57 -28.24 -11.44
N LEU A 23 -19.87 -28.73 -10.24
CA LEU A 23 -19.15 -28.31 -9.00
C LEU A 23 -17.74 -28.89 -8.91
N LEU A 24 -17.45 -30.00 -9.59
CA LEU A 24 -16.12 -30.65 -9.59
C LEU A 24 -15.19 -30.15 -10.70
N LEU A 25 -15.70 -29.34 -11.63
CA LEU A 25 -14.96 -28.75 -12.74
C LEU A 25 -14.66 -27.27 -12.55
N LEU A 26 -14.95 -26.70 -11.40
CA LEU A 26 -14.43 -25.38 -11.06
C LEU A 26 -12.93 -25.51 -10.85
N PRO A 27 -12.10 -24.75 -11.59
CA PRO A 27 -10.68 -24.75 -11.33
C PRO A 27 -10.45 -24.36 -9.87
N SER A 28 -9.57 -25.11 -9.21
CA SER A 28 -9.20 -24.91 -7.79
C SER A 28 -8.56 -23.55 -7.50
N GLU A 29 -8.53 -22.66 -8.47
CA GLU A 29 -8.00 -21.29 -8.36
C GLU A 29 -9.01 -20.27 -7.83
N ALA A 30 -10.28 -20.63 -7.68
CA ALA A 30 -11.32 -19.71 -7.19
C ALA A 30 -11.39 -19.57 -5.66
N LEU A 31 -10.51 -20.23 -4.90
CA LEU A 31 -10.47 -20.23 -3.43
C LEU A 31 -9.13 -19.77 -2.85
N ALA A 32 -8.29 -19.12 -3.67
CA ALA A 32 -7.09 -18.44 -3.20
C ALA A 32 -7.40 -16.97 -2.85
N ILE A 33 -8.44 -16.76 -2.06
CA ILE A 33 -8.70 -15.46 -1.45
C ILE A 33 -7.98 -15.48 -0.10
N TYR A 34 -6.82 -14.79 -0.07
CA TYR A 34 -5.91 -14.53 1.07
C TYR A 34 -5.11 -15.72 1.60
N PRO A 35 -3.88 -15.94 1.13
CA PRO A 35 -2.90 -16.69 1.89
C PRO A 35 -2.46 -15.85 3.09
N SER A 36 -2.89 -16.25 4.28
CA SER A 36 -2.23 -15.83 5.51
C SER A 36 -0.76 -16.27 5.44
N GLY A 37 0.18 -15.33 5.28
CA GLY A 37 1.60 -15.54 5.52
C GLY A 37 2.49 -15.92 4.34
N GLY A 38 2.15 -15.56 3.12
CA GLY A 38 3.08 -15.63 2.00
C GLY A 38 3.40 -14.22 1.51
N GLY A 39 4.68 -13.81 1.53
CA GLY A 39 5.12 -12.60 0.85
C GLY A 39 4.69 -12.66 -0.60
N LEU A 40 4.12 -11.56 -1.09
CA LEU A 40 3.76 -11.44 -2.49
C LEU A 40 5.02 -11.50 -3.36
N PRO A 41 4.93 -12.02 -4.59
CA PRO A 41 6.10 -12.12 -5.45
C PRO A 41 6.69 -10.74 -5.75
N ASP A 42 8.02 -10.69 -5.87
CA ASP A 42 8.79 -9.53 -6.29
C ASP A 42 8.24 -9.01 -7.64
N ILE A 43 7.59 -7.86 -7.59
CA ILE A 43 6.95 -7.25 -8.74
C ILE A 43 7.71 -5.98 -9.11
N GLY A 44 8.81 -6.16 -9.84
CA GLY A 44 9.53 -5.03 -10.46
C GLY A 44 8.56 -4.16 -11.27
N LEU A 45 8.28 -2.95 -10.79
CA LEU A 45 7.47 -1.97 -11.52
C LEU A 45 8.24 -1.49 -12.75
N ASP A 46 7.75 -1.85 -13.93
CA ASP A 46 8.18 -1.18 -15.15
C ASP A 46 7.58 0.24 -15.16
N ARG A 47 8.41 1.21 -14.79
CA ARG A 47 8.04 2.64 -14.79
C ARG A 47 7.62 3.17 -16.17
N SER A 48 7.80 2.39 -17.24
CA SER A 48 7.40 2.78 -18.60
C SER A 48 5.89 2.72 -18.84
N LEU A 49 5.13 2.13 -17.93
CA LEU A 49 3.70 1.90 -18.08
C LEU A 49 2.80 3.03 -17.57
N GLN A 50 3.35 4.11 -17.05
CA GLN A 50 2.55 5.26 -16.60
C GLN A 50 2.09 6.09 -17.80
N GLY A 51 0.91 5.83 -18.34
CA GLY A 51 0.27 6.69 -19.35
C GLY A 51 -0.46 6.03 -20.51
N SER A 52 -0.63 4.70 -20.52
CA SER A 52 -1.46 4.02 -21.52
C SER A 52 -2.62 3.26 -20.88
N ASP A 53 -3.72 3.08 -21.60
CA ASP A 53 -4.89 2.34 -21.10
C ASP A 53 -4.53 0.89 -20.69
N GLN A 54 -3.57 0.27 -21.39
CA GLN A 54 -3.05 -1.06 -21.07
C GLN A 54 -2.24 -1.08 -19.77
N ALA A 55 -1.52 0.00 -19.49
CA ALA A 55 -0.80 0.17 -18.23
C ALA A 55 -1.78 0.28 -17.04
N THR A 56 -2.93 0.93 -17.25
CA THR A 56 -3.96 1.08 -16.23
C THR A 56 -4.54 -0.27 -15.81
N GLU A 57 -4.82 -1.17 -16.77
CA GLU A 57 -5.34 -2.51 -16.47
C GLU A 57 -4.29 -3.41 -15.80
N ALA A 58 -3.05 -3.43 -16.29
CA ALA A 58 -1.95 -4.14 -15.65
C ALA A 58 -1.68 -3.62 -14.22
N PHE A 59 -1.83 -2.32 -14.01
CA PHE A 59 -1.72 -1.71 -12.69
C PHE A 59 -2.86 -2.14 -11.76
N LYS A 60 -4.11 -2.17 -12.23
CA LYS A 60 -5.27 -2.63 -11.45
C LYS A 60 -5.17 -4.12 -11.10
N GLU A 61 -4.69 -4.94 -12.03
CA GLU A 61 -4.45 -6.37 -11.79
C GLU A 61 -3.39 -6.57 -10.70
N LYS A 62 -2.35 -5.75 -10.74
CA LYS A 62 -1.23 -5.79 -9.78
C LYS A 62 -1.61 -5.22 -8.41
N TYR A 63 -2.42 -4.17 -8.39
CA TYR A 63 -2.86 -3.48 -7.17
C TYR A 63 -4.39 -3.43 -7.10
N PRO A 64 -5.07 -4.56 -6.87
CA PRO A 64 -6.53 -4.63 -6.89
C PRO A 64 -7.20 -3.79 -5.79
N PHE A 65 -6.41 -3.34 -4.81
CA PHE A 65 -6.82 -2.46 -3.73
C PHE A 65 -6.66 -0.96 -4.07
N TYR A 66 -6.10 -0.65 -5.25
CA TYR A 66 -5.80 0.73 -5.65
C TYR A 66 -6.76 1.18 -6.76
N GLU A 67 -7.90 1.72 -6.36
CA GLU A 67 -8.88 2.28 -7.30
C GLU A 67 -8.78 3.80 -7.35
N ARG A 68 -9.01 4.38 -8.53
CA ARG A 68 -9.10 5.82 -8.74
C ARG A 68 -10.50 6.17 -9.27
N ASP A 69 -11.00 7.36 -8.89
CA ASP A 69 -12.18 7.96 -9.50
C ASP A 69 -11.85 8.53 -10.89
N GLU A 70 -12.88 9.10 -11.55
CA GLU A 70 -12.77 9.70 -12.89
C GLU A 70 -11.76 10.87 -12.93
N ASP A 71 -11.48 11.50 -11.78
CA ASP A 71 -10.52 12.58 -11.63
C ASP A 71 -9.11 12.08 -11.28
N GLY A 72 -8.91 10.75 -11.25
CA GLY A 72 -7.64 10.12 -10.89
C GLY A 72 -7.33 10.12 -9.38
N LYS A 73 -8.31 10.50 -8.55
CA LYS A 73 -8.18 10.47 -7.08
C LYS A 73 -8.47 9.06 -6.57
N PRO A 74 -7.66 8.54 -5.65
CA PRO A 74 -7.89 7.22 -5.07
C PRO A 74 -9.24 7.13 -4.33
N ILE A 75 -10.04 6.12 -4.66
CA ILE A 75 -11.39 5.93 -4.11
C ILE A 75 -11.33 5.29 -2.72
N THR A 76 -10.53 4.23 -2.57
CA THR A 76 -10.33 3.56 -1.29
C THR A 76 -8.88 3.23 -1.10
N LYS A 77 -8.33 3.62 0.05
CA LYS A 77 -6.94 3.38 0.42
C LYS A 77 -6.88 2.91 1.87
N GLU A 78 -7.63 1.86 2.17
CA GLU A 78 -7.65 1.29 3.51
C GLU A 78 -6.71 0.08 3.58
N PHE A 79 -5.51 0.29 4.12
CA PHE A 79 -4.50 -0.74 4.33
C PHE A 79 -4.38 -1.11 5.82
N VAL A 80 -5.47 -1.03 6.55
CA VAL A 80 -5.48 -1.30 8.01
C VAL A 80 -5.08 -2.74 8.27
N LYS A 81 -3.97 -2.93 9.01
CA LYS A 81 -3.37 -4.24 9.33
C LYS A 81 -2.84 -5.03 8.11
N TYR A 82 -2.66 -4.41 6.97
CA TYR A 82 -2.03 -5.05 5.81
C TYR A 82 -0.53 -5.23 6.02
N ASP A 83 -0.01 -6.33 5.52
CA ASP A 83 1.43 -6.53 5.38
C ASP A 83 1.83 -6.17 3.94
N LEU A 84 2.48 -5.01 3.82
CA LEU A 84 3.02 -4.47 2.58
C LEU A 84 4.56 -4.49 2.61
N SER A 85 5.15 -5.39 3.38
CA SER A 85 6.61 -5.51 3.47
C SER A 85 7.22 -5.87 2.12
N ASN A 86 8.30 -5.18 1.76
CA ASN A 86 9.04 -5.33 0.52
C ASN A 86 8.26 -4.96 -0.76
N TYR A 87 7.12 -4.31 -0.65
CA TYR A 87 6.37 -3.82 -1.81
C TYR A 87 7.05 -2.61 -2.45
N ASP A 88 6.98 -2.54 -3.78
CA ASP A 88 7.29 -1.33 -4.53
C ASP A 88 6.01 -0.48 -4.66
N LEU A 89 5.95 0.57 -3.86
CA LEU A 89 4.89 1.57 -3.84
C LEU A 89 5.41 2.93 -4.32
N SER A 90 6.56 2.94 -5.01
CA SER A 90 7.24 4.15 -5.44
C SER A 90 6.39 4.97 -6.42
N GLY A 91 6.38 6.29 -6.21
CA GLY A 91 5.65 7.25 -7.04
C GLY A 91 4.13 7.15 -7.01
N LEU A 92 3.54 6.29 -6.15
CA LEU A 92 2.09 6.15 -6.06
C LEU A 92 1.43 7.36 -5.40
N ASP A 93 0.21 7.69 -5.87
CA ASP A 93 -0.66 8.64 -5.19
C ASP A 93 -1.44 7.94 -4.07
N LEU A 94 -0.94 8.07 -2.85
CA LEU A 94 -1.49 7.50 -1.62
C LEU A 94 -2.06 8.58 -0.69
N ARG A 95 -2.48 9.73 -1.23
CA ARG A 95 -3.09 10.81 -0.45
C ARG A 95 -4.33 10.34 0.30
N GLY A 96 -4.40 10.66 1.60
CA GLY A 96 -5.50 10.27 2.47
C GLY A 96 -5.59 8.78 2.79
N ALA A 97 -4.60 7.98 2.43
CA ALA A 97 -4.59 6.53 2.68
C ALA A 97 -4.57 6.21 4.19
N LEU A 98 -5.20 5.10 4.58
CA LEU A 98 -5.25 4.59 5.95
C LEU A 98 -4.33 3.38 6.09
N PHE A 99 -3.21 3.54 6.78
CA PHE A 99 -2.22 2.48 7.05
C PHE A 99 -2.20 2.03 8.51
N SER A 100 -3.25 2.33 9.28
CA SER A 100 -3.23 2.02 10.72
C SER A 100 -2.87 0.57 11.02
N VAL A 101 -1.81 0.38 11.82
CA VAL A 101 -1.28 -0.94 12.21
C VAL A 101 -0.78 -1.77 10.99
N ALA A 102 -0.52 -1.14 9.86
CA ALA A 102 0.05 -1.80 8.69
C ALA A 102 1.57 -2.02 8.86
N THR A 103 2.10 -2.97 8.10
CA THR A 103 3.53 -3.22 8.03
C THR A 103 4.04 -2.85 6.64
N LEU A 104 4.98 -1.89 6.58
CA LEU A 104 5.65 -1.39 5.37
C LEU A 104 7.17 -1.59 5.47
N LYS A 105 7.59 -2.64 6.17
CA LYS A 105 9.03 -2.94 6.38
C LYS A 105 9.72 -3.21 5.06
N ARG A 106 10.81 -2.48 4.80
CA ARG A 106 11.58 -2.57 3.55
C ARG A 106 10.76 -2.29 2.28
N ALA A 107 9.59 -1.66 2.41
CA ALA A 107 8.84 -1.20 1.26
C ALA A 107 9.57 -0.04 0.56
N ASP A 108 9.46 0.02 -0.75
CA ASP A 108 9.92 1.17 -1.52
C ASP A 108 8.76 2.13 -1.74
N LEU A 109 8.86 3.31 -1.12
CA LEU A 109 7.88 4.40 -1.25
C LEU A 109 8.51 5.64 -1.92
N GLU A 110 9.67 5.50 -2.59
CA GLU A 110 10.36 6.63 -3.18
C GLU A 110 9.42 7.50 -4.03
N GLY A 111 9.36 8.79 -3.70
CA GLY A 111 8.52 9.76 -4.42
C GLY A 111 7.02 9.54 -4.31
N ALA A 112 6.54 8.64 -3.46
CA ALA A 112 5.12 8.45 -3.23
C ALA A 112 4.49 9.68 -2.54
N ASN A 113 3.22 9.95 -2.83
CA ASN A 113 2.47 11.02 -2.19
C ASN A 113 1.52 10.48 -1.12
N LEU A 114 1.88 10.66 0.16
CA LEU A 114 1.10 10.28 1.34
C LEU A 114 0.50 11.49 2.07
N GLU A 115 0.29 12.61 1.37
CA GLU A 115 -0.31 13.81 1.97
C GLU A 115 -1.66 13.50 2.62
N GLY A 116 -1.85 13.95 3.87
CA GLY A 116 -3.07 13.71 4.65
C GLY A 116 -3.34 12.24 5.01
N SER A 117 -2.40 11.34 4.81
CA SER A 117 -2.56 9.92 5.18
C SER A 117 -2.59 9.72 6.70
N ILE A 118 -3.20 8.60 7.13
CA ILE A 118 -3.21 8.18 8.53
C ILE A 118 -2.44 6.87 8.64
N ALA A 119 -1.25 6.94 9.22
CA ALA A 119 -0.36 5.81 9.42
C ALA A 119 -0.09 5.60 10.93
N TYR A 120 -1.17 5.45 11.71
CA TYR A 120 -1.08 5.22 13.15
C TYR A 120 -0.51 3.84 13.46
N ALA A 121 0.50 3.76 14.31
CA ALA A 121 1.19 2.53 14.71
C ALA A 121 1.65 1.68 13.50
N THR A 122 2.11 2.33 12.46
CA THR A 122 2.56 1.72 11.21
C THR A 122 4.06 1.44 11.27
N HIS A 123 4.47 0.32 10.70
CA HIS A 123 5.85 -0.12 10.69
C HIS A 123 6.53 0.22 9.37
N PHE A 124 7.36 1.28 9.36
CA PHE A 124 8.17 1.71 8.21
C PHE A 124 9.64 1.28 8.32
N GLU A 125 10.01 0.42 9.27
CA GLU A 125 11.42 0.08 9.49
C GLU A 125 12.10 -0.39 8.20
N GLU A 126 13.29 0.13 7.95
CA GLU A 126 14.10 -0.16 6.76
C GLU A 126 13.44 0.24 5.41
N ALA A 127 12.30 0.95 5.41
CA ALA A 127 11.65 1.40 4.19
C ALA A 127 12.44 2.53 3.51
N ASN A 128 12.32 2.62 2.18
CA ASN A 128 12.80 3.74 1.39
C ASN A 128 11.70 4.82 1.31
N LEU A 129 11.89 5.91 2.05
CA LEU A 129 10.99 7.07 2.06
C LEU A 129 11.61 8.29 1.36
N THR A 130 12.60 8.06 0.48
CA THR A 130 13.25 9.13 -0.28
C THR A 130 12.22 9.92 -1.08
N ASN A 131 12.24 11.26 -0.95
CA ASN A 131 11.33 12.17 -1.66
C ASN A 131 9.82 11.96 -1.41
N VAL A 132 9.43 11.23 -0.37
CA VAL A 132 8.02 11.04 -0.01
C VAL A 132 7.41 12.36 0.44
N ASN A 133 6.16 12.61 0.06
CA ASN A 133 5.35 13.70 0.59
C ASN A 133 4.44 13.19 1.71
N PHE A 134 4.78 13.48 2.98
CA PHE A 134 3.99 13.20 4.18
C PHE A 134 3.28 14.44 4.76
N ARG A 135 3.09 15.48 3.97
CA ARG A 135 2.45 16.70 4.48
C ARG A 135 1.10 16.39 5.14
N ASP A 136 0.86 17.04 6.28
CA ASP A 136 -0.40 16.95 7.02
C ASP A 136 -0.85 15.52 7.38
N SER A 137 0.09 14.56 7.39
CA SER A 137 -0.18 13.16 7.74
C SER A 137 -0.17 12.90 9.25
N VAL A 138 -0.85 11.83 9.68
CA VAL A 138 -0.84 11.37 11.07
C VAL A 138 0.04 10.14 11.18
N LEU A 139 1.22 10.29 11.80
CA LEU A 139 2.28 9.27 11.90
C LEU A 139 2.53 8.82 13.35
N THR A 140 1.59 9.10 14.25
CA THR A 140 1.74 8.79 15.68
C THR A 140 1.89 7.30 15.94
N LYS A 141 2.78 6.95 16.86
CA LYS A 141 3.19 5.58 17.23
C LYS A 141 3.78 4.76 16.08
N SER A 142 4.13 5.39 14.97
CA SER A 142 4.79 4.70 13.86
C SER A 142 6.30 4.57 14.09
N PHE A 143 6.90 3.58 13.43
CA PHE A 143 8.30 3.20 13.63
C PHE A 143 9.10 3.49 12.36
N PHE A 144 10.16 4.32 12.48
CA PHE A 144 11.01 4.75 11.37
C PHE A 144 12.47 4.32 11.52
N MET A 145 12.73 3.23 12.23
CA MET A 145 14.09 2.75 12.44
C MET A 145 14.73 2.34 11.11
N ALA A 146 15.94 2.85 10.84
CA ALA A 146 16.72 2.54 9.63
C ALA A 146 16.04 2.89 8.29
N THR A 147 15.05 3.80 8.28
CA THR A 147 14.46 4.31 7.03
C THR A 147 15.41 5.29 6.35
N THR A 148 15.41 5.34 5.02
CA THR A 148 15.92 6.49 4.25
C THR A 148 14.83 7.55 4.13
N ILE A 149 15.18 8.81 4.45
CA ILE A 149 14.21 9.93 4.44
C ILE A 149 14.72 11.14 3.65
N ASP A 150 15.76 10.96 2.83
CA ASP A 150 16.35 12.06 2.06
C ASP A 150 15.32 12.70 1.15
N GLY A 151 15.13 14.01 1.26
CA GLY A 151 14.13 14.73 0.48
C GLY A 151 12.67 14.45 0.88
N ALA A 152 12.39 13.72 1.96
CA ALA A 152 11.03 13.55 2.43
C ALA A 152 10.48 14.84 3.06
N ASP A 153 9.21 15.16 2.81
CA ASP A 153 8.52 16.33 3.37
C ASP A 153 7.51 15.91 4.44
N PHE A 154 7.78 16.26 5.70
CA PHE A 154 6.93 16.00 6.87
C PHE A 154 6.20 17.26 7.36
N SER A 155 6.10 18.31 6.54
CA SER A 155 5.44 19.56 6.95
C SER A 155 4.02 19.32 7.44
N GLY A 156 3.69 19.77 8.65
CA GLY A 156 2.37 19.56 9.26
C GLY A 156 2.09 18.13 9.72
N ALA A 157 3.01 17.19 9.52
CA ALA A 157 2.82 15.82 9.98
C ALA A 157 2.85 15.70 11.51
N ILE A 158 1.98 14.87 12.07
CA ILE A 158 1.92 14.61 13.51
C ILE A 158 2.78 13.37 13.81
N ILE A 159 3.96 13.59 14.41
CA ILE A 159 4.96 12.57 14.70
C ILE A 159 5.32 12.64 16.19
N ASP A 160 5.50 11.50 16.85
CA ASP A 160 5.97 11.47 18.24
C ASP A 160 7.42 11.96 18.35
N ASP A 161 7.73 12.78 19.38
CA ASP A 161 9.02 13.40 19.56
C ASP A 161 10.20 12.44 19.48
N PRO A 162 10.20 11.24 20.10
CA PRO A 162 11.33 10.32 20.00
C PRO A 162 11.62 9.86 18.56
N GLN A 163 10.59 9.69 17.73
CA GLN A 163 10.77 9.34 16.33
C GLN A 163 11.30 10.53 15.53
N ARG A 164 10.74 11.72 15.77
CA ARG A 164 11.18 12.97 15.14
C ARG A 164 12.64 13.27 15.46
N GLU A 165 13.06 13.16 16.74
CA GLU A 165 14.46 13.31 17.15
C GLU A 165 15.40 12.35 16.42
N ALA A 166 15.03 11.07 16.35
CA ALA A 166 15.81 10.06 15.65
C ALA A 166 15.94 10.34 14.15
N MET A 167 14.89 10.86 13.52
CA MET A 167 14.88 11.24 12.10
C MET A 167 15.71 12.50 11.84
N CYS A 168 15.65 13.50 12.73
CA CYS A 168 16.43 14.73 12.60
C CYS A 168 17.95 14.49 12.53
N SER A 169 18.46 13.43 13.15
CA SER A 169 19.89 13.09 13.12
C SER A 169 20.40 12.71 11.71
N ARG A 170 19.48 12.33 10.80
CA ARG A 170 19.77 11.90 9.44
C ARG A 170 18.97 12.63 8.37
N ALA A 171 18.21 13.67 8.76
CA ALA A 171 17.42 14.46 7.83
C ALA A 171 18.33 15.21 6.84
N ALA A 172 18.12 14.97 5.55
CA ALA A 172 18.87 15.62 4.46
C ALA A 172 18.00 15.74 3.21
N GLY A 173 18.47 16.53 2.26
CA GLY A 173 17.83 16.68 0.97
C GLY A 173 16.64 17.64 0.98
N VAL A 174 16.18 17.95 -0.25
CA VAL A 174 15.04 18.83 -0.55
C VAL A 174 14.03 18.03 -1.33
N ASN A 175 12.77 18.08 -0.94
CA ASN A 175 11.71 17.40 -1.68
C ASN A 175 11.56 18.00 -3.09
N PRO A 176 11.68 17.21 -4.15
CA PRO A 176 11.65 17.75 -5.51
C PRO A 176 10.28 18.28 -5.95
N VAL A 177 9.22 17.91 -5.26
CA VAL A 177 7.83 18.32 -5.58
C VAL A 177 7.42 19.53 -4.74
N THR A 178 7.70 19.52 -3.44
CA THR A 178 7.26 20.59 -2.52
C THR A 178 8.31 21.68 -2.32
N GLY A 179 9.59 21.40 -2.64
CA GLY A 179 10.70 22.34 -2.46
C GLY A 179 11.12 22.53 -1.00
N VAL A 180 10.64 21.71 -0.07
CA VAL A 180 10.92 21.82 1.37
C VAL A 180 12.08 20.92 1.74
N GLU A 181 13.00 21.41 2.58
CA GLU A 181 14.07 20.59 3.15
C GLU A 181 13.51 19.61 4.19
N THR A 182 13.96 18.36 4.17
CA THR A 182 13.53 17.34 5.15
C THR A 182 13.79 17.81 6.58
N TYR A 183 14.94 18.43 6.80
CA TYR A 183 15.33 18.96 8.10
C TYR A 183 14.36 20.03 8.64
N ASP A 184 13.94 20.94 7.77
CA ASP A 184 13.00 22.02 8.12
C ASP A 184 11.58 21.47 8.32
N SER A 185 11.16 20.52 7.49
CA SER A 185 9.84 19.90 7.58
C SER A 185 9.61 19.11 8.87
N LEU A 186 10.69 18.57 9.47
CA LEU A 186 10.69 17.91 10.77
C LEU A 186 10.81 18.88 11.96
N ASP A 187 10.97 20.19 11.71
CA ASP A 187 11.22 21.22 12.74
C ASP A 187 12.39 20.85 13.69
N CYS A 188 13.47 20.36 13.12
CA CYS A 188 14.62 19.86 13.89
C CYS A 188 15.32 20.95 14.69
N LEU A 189 15.21 22.22 14.28
CA LEU A 189 15.75 23.35 15.03
C LEU A 189 15.09 23.52 16.38
N SER A 190 13.79 23.27 16.50
CA SER A 190 13.05 23.36 17.77
C SER A 190 13.56 22.34 18.79
N LEU A 191 14.09 21.23 18.33
CA LEU A 191 14.69 20.16 19.15
C LEU A 191 16.17 20.39 19.49
N ASN A 192 16.78 21.54 19.06
CA ASN A 192 18.22 21.83 19.18
C ASN A 192 19.14 20.77 18.52
N ILE A 193 18.60 19.98 17.60
CA ILE A 193 19.36 19.01 16.83
C ILE A 193 19.90 19.73 15.60
N ARG A 194 21.21 19.66 15.39
CA ARG A 194 21.86 20.19 14.18
C ARG A 194 22.11 19.05 13.21
N PRO A 195 21.96 19.29 11.88
CA PRO A 195 22.32 18.27 10.91
C PRO A 195 23.74 17.80 11.14
N GLY A 196 23.94 16.50 11.15
CA GLY A 196 25.27 15.92 11.29
C GLY A 196 26.18 16.47 10.21
N LYS A 197 27.30 17.07 10.59
CA LYS A 197 28.37 17.31 9.64
C LYS A 197 28.92 15.92 9.26
N SER A 198 28.54 15.43 8.09
CA SER A 198 29.19 14.28 7.47
C SER A 198 30.65 14.60 7.14
#